data_effead3412afce07fb1f1515e28994e0
#
_entry.id   effead3412afce07fb1f1515e28994e0
#
_cell.length_a   1.000
_cell.length_b   1.000
_cell.length_c   1.000
_cell.angle_alpha   90.00
_cell.angle_beta   90.00
_cell.angle_gamma   90.00
#
_symmetry.space_group_name_H-M   'P 1'
#
loop_
_entity.id
_entity.type
_entity.pdbx_description
1 polymer ?
#
loop_
_entity_poly.entity_id
_entity_poly.type
_entity_poly.pdbx_seq_one_letter_code
_entity_poly.pdbx_strand_id
1 'polypeptide(L)'
;MGLDQYLKANTNSVKHKPSTGACGGLFPLAPADNGTTEIGYWRKAYAVSSYLRNTLEIDDDFNLEYKEISYEKVLEIIEYAKNLLNENAFEYEYEQRDWQDVVTAFTKAKWILENDSNAQIYYMEWY
;
A
#
# COMPACT_ATOMS: atom_id res chain seq x y z
N MET A 1 -19.86 -4.42 -6.18
CA MET A 1 -18.44 -4.59 -6.32
C MET A 1 -17.73 -3.84 -5.26
N GLY A 2 -16.79 -4.46 -4.65
CA GLY A 2 -16.00 -3.79 -3.64
C GLY A 2 -14.73 -3.24 -4.24
N LEU A 3 -14.10 -2.36 -3.54
CA LEU A 3 -12.77 -1.89 -3.85
C LEU A 3 -11.86 -2.42 -2.76
N ASP A 4 -10.95 -3.29 -3.13
CA ASP A 4 -9.93 -3.79 -2.22
C ASP A 4 -8.59 -3.21 -2.65
N GLN A 5 -7.84 -2.72 -1.69
CA GLN A 5 -6.58 -2.03 -1.93
C GLN A 5 -5.48 -2.69 -1.14
N TYR A 6 -4.33 -2.85 -1.76
CA TYR A 6 -3.22 -3.55 -1.13
C TYR A 6 -1.93 -2.77 -1.29
N LEU A 7 -1.14 -2.78 -0.23
CA LEU A 7 0.25 -2.34 -0.31
C LEU A 7 1.11 -3.54 -0.03
N LYS A 8 2.01 -3.85 -0.97
CA LYS A 8 2.83 -5.05 -0.87
C LYS A 8 4.29 -4.72 -1.00
N ALA A 9 5.11 -5.51 -0.33
CA ALA A 9 6.56 -5.35 -0.40
C ALA A 9 7.18 -6.62 -0.96
N ASN A 10 8.12 -6.44 -1.87
CA ASN A 10 8.96 -7.50 -2.38
C ASN A 10 10.36 -7.26 -1.83
N THR A 11 10.79 -8.08 -0.89
CA THR A 11 12.04 -7.82 -0.20
C THR A 11 12.63 -9.12 0.33
N ASN A 12 13.92 -9.20 0.34
CA ASN A 12 14.60 -10.34 0.91
C ASN A 12 14.43 -10.39 2.41
N SER A 13 14.20 -9.27 3.02
CA SER A 13 14.08 -9.20 4.48
C SER A 13 12.88 -9.96 5.02
N VAL A 14 11.82 -10.11 4.21
CA VAL A 14 10.60 -10.75 4.69
C VAL A 14 10.26 -12.01 3.94
N LYS A 15 11.07 -12.40 2.97
CA LYS A 15 10.73 -13.56 2.17
C LYS A 15 10.69 -14.84 2.98
N HIS A 16 11.27 -14.82 4.12
CA HIS A 16 11.34 -16.00 4.96
C HIS A 16 10.13 -16.15 5.85
N LYS A 17 9.08 -15.47 5.56
CA LYS A 17 7.84 -15.62 6.32
C LYS A 17 7.03 -16.76 5.75
N PRO A 18 7.54 -17.95 5.80
CA PRO A 18 6.89 -19.05 5.13
C PRO A 18 5.60 -19.45 5.79
N SER A 19 5.51 -19.22 7.05
CA SER A 19 4.32 -19.63 7.75
C SER A 19 3.10 -18.94 7.17
N THR A 20 3.26 -17.74 6.76
CA THR A 20 2.13 -17.02 6.21
C THR A 20 1.89 -17.43 4.79
N GLY A 21 2.84 -18.10 4.22
CA GLY A 21 2.70 -18.53 2.87
C GLY A 21 1.51 -19.41 2.66
N ALA A 22 1.09 -20.09 3.68
CA ALA A 22 -0.07 -20.94 3.56
C ALA A 22 -1.27 -20.17 3.06
N CYS A 23 -1.49 -19.01 3.62
CA CYS A 23 -2.59 -18.19 3.17
C CYS A 23 -2.23 -17.40 1.95
N GLY A 24 -1.01 -16.94 1.92
CA GLY A 24 -0.56 -16.11 0.83
C GLY A 24 -0.68 -16.79 -0.51
N GLY A 25 -0.54 -18.10 -0.51
CA GLY A 25 -0.60 -18.81 -1.75
C GLY A 25 -1.95 -18.77 -2.43
N LEU A 26 -2.93 -18.27 -1.74
CA LEU A 26 -4.27 -18.21 -2.31
C LEU A 26 -4.52 -16.96 -3.12
N PHE A 27 -3.61 -16.01 -3.09
CA PHE A 27 -3.85 -14.75 -3.74
C PHE A 27 -3.27 -14.73 -5.13
N PRO A 28 -3.96 -14.06 -6.05
CA PRO A 28 -3.39 -13.83 -7.35
C PRO A 28 -2.17 -12.99 -7.15
N LEU A 29 -1.20 -13.29 -7.94
CA LEU A 29 0.05 -12.80 -7.58
C LEU A 29 0.59 -11.81 -8.54
N ALA A 30 1.34 -10.91 -8.02
CA ALA A 30 2.08 -9.98 -8.81
C ALA A 30 3.17 -10.73 -9.54
N PRO A 31 3.68 -10.18 -10.59
CA PRO A 31 4.86 -10.75 -11.23
C PRO A 31 6.01 -10.89 -10.25
N ALA A 32 6.01 -10.06 -9.24
CA ALA A 32 7.05 -10.09 -8.23
C ALA A 32 6.63 -10.91 -7.03
N ASP A 33 5.74 -11.83 -7.24
CA ASP A 33 5.14 -12.53 -6.18
C ASP A 33 5.99 -13.33 -5.31
N ASN A 34 7.03 -13.86 -5.85
CA ASN A 34 7.94 -14.62 -5.03
C ASN A 34 8.58 -13.68 -4.04
N GLY A 35 8.15 -13.76 -2.81
CA GLY A 35 8.70 -12.91 -1.77
C GLY A 35 7.90 -11.67 -1.47
N THR A 36 6.77 -11.47 -2.13
CA THR A 36 5.96 -10.31 -1.76
C THR A 36 5.18 -10.57 -0.50
N THR A 37 5.01 -9.52 0.28
CA THR A 37 4.30 -9.58 1.55
C THR A 37 3.34 -8.42 1.59
N GLU A 38 2.11 -8.69 1.97
CA GLU A 38 1.13 -7.62 2.16
C GLU A 38 1.48 -6.84 3.42
N ILE A 39 1.63 -5.54 3.29
CA ILE A 39 1.95 -4.69 4.43
C ILE A 39 0.85 -3.67 4.71
N GLY A 40 -0.15 -3.58 3.85
CA GLY A 40 -1.31 -2.74 4.08
C GLY A 40 -2.50 -3.23 3.27
N TYR A 41 -3.68 -3.03 3.83
CA TYR A 41 -4.91 -3.44 3.18
C TYR A 41 -6.02 -2.46 3.55
N TRP A 42 -6.79 -2.05 2.56
CA TRP A 42 -7.95 -1.20 2.77
C TRP A 42 -9.10 -1.75 1.95
N ARG A 43 -10.31 -1.55 2.45
CA ARG A 43 -11.49 -1.92 1.71
C ARG A 43 -12.37 -0.69 1.56
N LYS A 44 -12.68 -0.37 0.31
CA LYS A 44 -13.55 0.76 -0.01
C LYS A 44 -13.04 2.09 0.54
N ALA A 45 -11.75 2.24 0.65
CA ALA A 45 -11.15 3.49 1.10
C ALA A 45 -10.99 4.42 -0.11
N TYR A 46 -12.11 4.97 -0.56
CA TYR A 46 -12.16 5.72 -1.82
C TYR A 46 -11.32 6.98 -1.78
N ALA A 47 -11.28 7.66 -0.64
CA ALA A 47 -10.45 8.86 -0.53
C ALA A 47 -8.96 8.53 -0.67
N VAL A 48 -8.55 7.42 -0.08
CA VAL A 48 -7.17 6.94 -0.21
C VAL A 48 -6.88 6.56 -1.66
N SER A 49 -7.82 5.84 -2.28
CA SER A 49 -7.65 5.43 -3.67
C SER A 49 -7.49 6.64 -4.59
N SER A 50 -8.37 7.64 -4.42
CA SER A 50 -8.31 8.84 -5.26
C SER A 50 -6.98 9.55 -5.12
N TYR A 51 -6.50 9.69 -3.90
CA TYR A 51 -5.23 10.35 -3.66
C TYR A 51 -4.08 9.55 -4.28
N LEU A 52 -4.06 8.24 -4.07
CA LEU A 52 -2.96 7.41 -4.57
C LEU A 52 -2.95 7.36 -6.09
N ARG A 53 -4.13 7.26 -6.71
CA ARG A 53 -4.20 7.28 -8.16
C ARG A 53 -3.63 8.57 -8.74
N ASN A 54 -3.97 9.68 -8.13
CA ASN A 54 -3.49 10.98 -8.59
C ASN A 54 -1.99 11.12 -8.35
N THR A 55 -1.54 10.79 -7.16
CA THR A 55 -0.14 10.95 -6.77
C THR A 55 0.79 10.00 -7.53
N LEU A 56 0.34 8.79 -7.78
CA LEU A 56 1.13 7.78 -8.47
C LEU A 56 0.90 7.79 -9.98
N GLU A 57 0.04 8.69 -10.47
CA GLU A 57 -0.24 8.83 -11.90
C GLU A 57 -0.75 7.52 -12.50
N ILE A 58 -1.75 6.96 -11.85
CA ILE A 58 -2.33 5.68 -12.25
C ILE A 58 -3.51 5.93 -13.19
N ASP A 59 -3.60 5.13 -14.24
CA ASP A 59 -4.69 5.25 -15.22
C ASP A 59 -6.02 4.76 -14.66
N ASP A 60 -7.10 5.20 -15.27
CA ASP A 60 -8.46 4.85 -14.81
C ASP A 60 -8.75 3.37 -14.88
N ASP A 61 -8.11 2.64 -15.77
CA ASP A 61 -8.37 1.21 -15.90
C ASP A 61 -7.43 0.36 -15.04
N PHE A 62 -6.83 0.96 -14.05
CA PHE A 62 -5.95 0.26 -13.12
C PHE A 62 -6.79 -0.70 -12.27
N ASN A 63 -6.67 -1.98 -12.56
CA ASN A 63 -7.38 -3.01 -11.81
C ASN A 63 -6.55 -4.28 -11.90
N LEU A 64 -6.19 -4.84 -10.75
CA LEU A 64 -5.36 -6.03 -10.65
C LEU A 64 -3.95 -5.80 -11.22
N GLU A 65 -3.54 -4.55 -11.31
CA GLU A 65 -2.20 -4.20 -11.74
C GLU A 65 -1.42 -3.69 -10.54
N TYR A 66 -0.11 -3.71 -10.66
CA TYR A 66 0.78 -3.29 -9.59
C TYR A 66 1.53 -2.04 -10.00
N LYS A 67 1.52 -1.06 -9.13
CA LYS A 67 2.25 0.19 -9.35
C LYS A 67 3.36 0.29 -8.33
N GLU A 68 4.59 0.32 -8.80
CA GLU A 68 5.73 0.46 -7.90
C GLU A 68 5.78 1.87 -7.34
N ILE A 69 6.12 1.98 -6.06
CA ILE A 69 6.18 3.27 -5.37
C ILE A 69 7.62 3.53 -4.96
N SER A 70 8.17 4.67 -5.36
CA SER A 70 9.52 5.05 -5.01
C SER A 70 9.60 5.48 -3.54
N TYR A 71 10.82 5.50 -3.01
CA TYR A 71 11.04 5.95 -1.65
C TYR A 71 10.53 7.38 -1.43
N GLU A 72 10.81 8.25 -2.39
CA GLU A 72 10.36 9.64 -2.31
C GLU A 72 8.84 9.73 -2.24
N LYS A 73 8.16 8.91 -3.03
CA LYS A 73 6.71 8.90 -3.00
C LYS A 73 6.18 8.35 -1.68
N VAL A 74 6.85 7.36 -1.11
CA VAL A 74 6.47 6.84 0.20
C VAL A 74 6.51 7.96 1.22
N LEU A 75 7.58 8.74 1.23
CA LEU A 75 7.70 9.86 2.16
C LEU A 75 6.62 10.90 1.94
N GLU A 76 6.34 11.22 0.69
CA GLU A 76 5.32 12.19 0.35
C GLU A 76 3.95 11.75 0.84
N ILE A 77 3.62 10.48 0.65
CA ILE A 77 2.33 9.93 1.05
C ILE A 77 2.18 9.96 2.57
N ILE A 78 3.24 9.61 3.29
CA ILE A 78 3.22 9.65 4.76
C ILE A 78 2.95 11.08 5.24
N GLU A 79 3.64 12.04 4.64
CA GLU A 79 3.49 13.43 5.05
C GLU A 79 2.07 13.93 4.78
N TYR A 80 1.54 13.60 3.62
CA TYR A 80 0.18 13.99 3.27
C TYR A 80 -0.83 13.43 4.29
N ALA A 81 -0.69 12.15 4.60
CA ALA A 81 -1.62 11.49 5.53
C ALA A 81 -1.51 12.10 6.93
N LYS A 82 -0.29 12.38 7.38
CA LYS A 82 -0.11 12.99 8.69
C LYS A 82 -0.72 14.38 8.76
N ASN A 83 -0.60 15.14 7.69
CA ASN A 83 -1.19 16.47 7.65
C ASN A 83 -2.71 16.41 7.70
N LEU A 84 -3.31 15.48 6.98
CA LEU A 84 -4.76 15.29 7.05
C LEU A 84 -5.20 14.94 8.46
N LEU A 85 -4.46 14.06 9.12
CA LEU A 85 -4.80 13.65 10.48
C LEU A 85 -4.67 14.82 11.46
N ASN A 86 -3.62 15.63 11.31
CA ASN A 86 -3.42 16.78 12.17
C ASN A 86 -4.50 17.82 12.01
N GLU A 87 -4.96 18.03 10.78
CA GLU A 87 -5.96 19.03 10.48
C GLU A 87 -7.37 18.52 10.72
N ASN A 88 -7.48 17.21 10.96
CA ASN A 88 -8.78 16.56 11.13
C ASN A 88 -9.70 16.88 9.95
N ALA A 89 -9.14 16.85 8.75
CA ALA A 89 -9.82 17.28 7.53
C ALA A 89 -10.55 16.11 6.88
N PHE A 90 -11.55 15.58 7.59
CA PHE A 90 -12.31 14.43 7.11
C PHE A 90 -13.78 14.76 7.05
N GLU A 91 -14.44 14.20 6.05
CA GLU A 91 -15.86 14.33 5.93
C GLU A 91 -16.57 13.28 6.81
N TYR A 92 -15.98 12.11 6.94
CA TYR A 92 -16.55 10.97 7.67
C TYR A 92 -15.54 10.40 8.64
N GLU A 93 -16.02 9.86 9.76
CA GLU A 93 -15.13 9.30 10.78
C GLU A 93 -14.31 8.14 10.26
N TYR A 94 -14.87 7.31 9.37
CA TYR A 94 -14.12 6.15 8.90
C TYR A 94 -12.91 6.56 8.08
N GLU A 95 -12.90 7.78 7.53
CA GLU A 95 -11.75 8.24 6.78
C GLU A 95 -10.54 8.43 7.68
N GLN A 96 -10.78 8.82 8.93
CA GLN A 96 -9.67 8.97 9.88
C GLN A 96 -8.94 7.65 10.05
N ARG A 97 -9.69 6.56 10.22
CA ARG A 97 -9.08 5.24 10.36
C ARG A 97 -8.31 4.85 9.12
N ASP A 98 -8.89 5.11 7.95
CA ASP A 98 -8.22 4.77 6.69
C ASP A 98 -6.88 5.48 6.59
N TRP A 99 -6.83 6.76 6.92
CA TRP A 99 -5.58 7.51 6.82
C TRP A 99 -4.59 7.13 7.91
N GLN A 100 -5.06 6.71 9.09
CA GLN A 100 -4.17 6.16 10.11
C GLN A 100 -3.52 4.88 9.60
N ASP A 101 -4.28 4.05 8.91
CA ASP A 101 -3.75 2.83 8.33
C ASP A 101 -2.75 3.14 7.22
N VAL A 102 -2.97 4.21 6.46
CA VAL A 102 -1.99 4.65 5.46
C VAL A 102 -0.66 4.98 6.14
N VAL A 103 -0.71 5.77 7.22
CA VAL A 103 0.53 6.10 7.93
C VAL A 103 1.23 4.84 8.41
N THR A 104 0.48 3.91 8.99
CA THR A 104 1.06 2.69 9.51
C THR A 104 1.70 1.86 8.42
N ALA A 105 0.97 1.63 7.33
CA ALA A 105 1.46 0.77 6.25
C ALA A 105 2.63 1.40 5.52
N PHE A 106 2.54 2.69 5.23
CA PHE A 106 3.60 3.36 4.49
C PHE A 106 4.84 3.60 5.36
N THR A 107 4.67 3.67 6.68
CA THR A 107 5.83 3.71 7.58
C THR A 107 6.58 2.37 7.54
N LYS A 108 5.85 1.27 7.45
CA LYS A 108 6.49 -0.03 7.25
C LYS A 108 7.25 -0.07 5.93
N ALA A 109 6.63 0.47 4.87
CA ALA A 109 7.28 0.53 3.57
C ALA A 109 8.57 1.34 3.64
N LYS A 110 8.52 2.47 4.32
CA LYS A 110 9.70 3.33 4.50
C LYS A 110 10.82 2.54 5.18
N TRP A 111 10.49 1.86 6.26
CA TRP A 111 11.48 1.07 7.00
C TRP A 111 12.10 -0.01 6.11
N ILE A 112 11.26 -0.70 5.35
CA ILE A 112 11.74 -1.77 4.47
C ILE A 112 12.70 -1.21 3.43
N LEU A 113 12.33 -0.09 2.80
CA LEU A 113 13.18 0.50 1.77
C LEU A 113 14.48 1.02 2.33
N GLU A 114 14.49 1.47 3.59
CA GLU A 114 15.71 1.95 4.23
C GLU A 114 16.64 0.82 4.64
N ASN A 115 16.10 -0.37 4.85
CA ASN A 115 16.87 -1.49 5.37
C ASN A 115 17.17 -2.56 4.33
N ASP A 116 16.61 -2.47 3.14
CA ASP A 116 16.85 -3.43 2.07
C ASP A 116 16.91 -2.69 0.75
N SER A 117 18.10 -2.53 0.22
CA SER A 117 18.30 -1.76 -1.01
C SER A 117 17.66 -2.40 -2.23
N ASN A 118 17.31 -3.67 -2.13
CA ASN A 118 16.68 -4.38 -3.24
C ASN A 118 15.17 -4.49 -3.10
N ALA A 119 14.62 -3.90 -2.05
CA ALA A 119 13.19 -3.99 -1.82
C ALA A 119 12.42 -3.13 -2.79
N GLN A 120 11.20 -3.55 -3.08
CA GLN A 120 10.29 -2.81 -3.93
C GLN A 120 8.93 -2.78 -3.25
N ILE A 121 8.25 -1.65 -3.36
CA ILE A 121 6.93 -1.47 -2.77
C ILE A 121 5.94 -1.29 -3.91
N TYR A 122 4.79 -1.97 -3.81
CA TYR A 122 3.76 -1.94 -4.85
C TYR A 122 2.40 -1.63 -4.27
N TYR A 123 1.63 -0.84 -5.01
CA TYR A 123 0.23 -0.59 -4.71
C TYR A 123 -0.64 -1.31 -5.75
N MET A 124 -1.74 -1.91 -5.30
CA MET A 124 -2.65 -2.61 -6.19
C MET A 124 -4.09 -2.34 -5.75
N GLU A 125 -4.98 -2.29 -6.72
CA GLU A 125 -6.42 -2.22 -6.47
C GLU A 125 -7.12 -3.37 -7.19
N TRP A 126 -8.14 -3.88 -6.54
CA TRP A 126 -8.97 -4.94 -7.10
C TRP A 126 -10.43 -4.52 -6.94
N TYR A 127 -11.10 -4.31 -8.06
CA TYR A 127 -12.52 -3.96 -8.04
C TYR A 127 -13.26 -4.52 -9.25
#